data_a5f3c6adb0259c2705452dcdbd6c02a4
#
_entry.id   a5f3c6adb0259c2705452dcdbd6c02a4
#
_cell.length_a   1.000
_cell.length_b   1.000
_cell.length_c   1.000
_cell.angle_alpha   90.00
_cell.angle_beta   90.00
_cell.angle_gamma   90.00
#
_symmetry.space_group_name_H-M   'P 1'
#
loop_
_entity.id
_entity.type
_entity.pdbx_description
1 polymer ?
#
loop_
_entity_poly.entity_id
_entity_poly.type
_entity_poly.pdbx_seq_one_letter_code
_entity_poly.pdbx_strand_id
1 'polypeptide(L)'
;MTIYVVLATETDGTSDTTINAFATEARARAFFETEKRTYINDFGCGNNGVIEDNNDHLFYWTSEEGFNDQTVEIELRAVTVLQ
;
A
#
# COMPACT_ATOMS: atom_id res chain seq x y z
N MET A 1 -0.74 -21.52 11.21
CA MET A 1 -0.05 -21.14 9.96
C MET A 1 -0.12 -19.63 9.81
N THR A 2 0.99 -19.04 9.43
CA THR A 2 1.04 -17.58 9.19
C THR A 2 1.09 -17.34 7.69
N ILE A 3 0.26 -16.40 7.23
CA ILE A 3 0.33 -15.88 5.87
C ILE A 3 0.65 -14.39 5.94
N TYR A 4 1.12 -13.86 4.84
CA TYR A 4 1.51 -12.47 4.74
C TYR A 4 0.65 -11.81 3.67
N VAL A 5 0.02 -10.70 4.04
CA VAL A 5 -0.98 -10.05 3.20
C VAL A 5 -0.51 -8.64 2.88
N VAL A 6 -0.61 -8.28 1.61
CA VAL A 6 -0.39 -6.91 1.17
C VAL A 6 -1.73 -6.32 0.76
N LEU A 7 -2.15 -5.27 1.48
CA LEU A 7 -3.37 -4.54 1.19
C LEU A 7 -3.00 -3.20 0.56
N ALA A 8 -3.56 -2.91 -0.59
CA ALA A 8 -3.38 -1.62 -1.24
C ALA A 8 -4.75 -0.98 -1.41
N THR A 9 -4.92 0.18 -0.81
CA THR A 9 -6.18 0.94 -0.84
C THR A 9 -5.96 2.27 -1.52
N GLU A 10 -6.74 2.53 -2.57
CA GLU A 10 -6.80 3.83 -3.23
C GLU A 10 -8.14 4.46 -2.90
N THR A 11 -8.14 5.72 -2.52
CA THR A 11 -9.35 6.47 -2.25
C THR A 11 -9.38 7.71 -3.12
N ASP A 12 -10.45 7.84 -3.93
CA ASP A 12 -10.68 8.96 -4.83
C ASP A 12 -12.21 9.13 -4.92
N GLY A 13 -12.82 9.62 -3.84
CA GLY A 13 -14.27 9.67 -3.72
C GLY A 13 -14.88 8.31 -3.37
N THR A 14 -14.34 7.23 -3.89
CA THR A 14 -14.66 5.85 -3.54
C THR A 14 -13.38 5.13 -3.15
N SER A 15 -13.51 4.07 -2.37
CA SER A 15 -12.34 3.28 -1.92
C SER A 15 -12.26 1.98 -2.68
N ASP A 16 -11.09 1.70 -3.25
CA ASP A 16 -10.78 0.42 -3.89
C ASP A 16 -9.62 -0.23 -3.14
N THR A 17 -9.83 -1.45 -2.68
CA THR A 17 -8.81 -2.22 -1.96
C THR A 17 -8.48 -3.49 -2.72
N THR A 18 -7.20 -3.72 -2.96
CA THR A 18 -6.71 -5.00 -3.47
C THR A 18 -6.00 -5.73 -2.35
N ILE A 19 -6.19 -7.05 -2.31
CA ILE A 19 -5.61 -7.91 -1.29
C ILE A 19 -4.85 -9.03 -1.98
N ASN A 20 -3.57 -9.16 -1.67
CA ASN A 20 -2.72 -10.23 -2.16
C ASN A 20 -2.12 -10.97 -0.98
N ALA A 21 -2.22 -12.29 -0.98
CA ALA A 21 -1.73 -13.13 0.10
C ALA A 21 -0.56 -13.99 -0.36
N PHE A 22 0.41 -14.15 0.52
CA PHE A 22 1.65 -14.87 0.22
C PHE A 22 1.98 -15.84 1.36
N ALA A 23 2.56 -16.98 0.99
CA ALA A 23 2.98 -17.98 1.96
C ALA A 23 4.25 -17.59 2.70
N THR A 24 5.08 -16.70 2.13
CA THR A 24 6.34 -16.28 2.73
C THR A 24 6.42 -14.77 2.87
N GLU A 25 7.09 -14.34 3.91
CA GLU A 25 7.33 -12.91 4.15
C GLU A 25 8.16 -12.29 3.03
N ALA A 26 9.15 -13.02 2.53
CA ALA A 26 10.04 -12.51 1.48
C ALA A 26 9.26 -12.15 0.21
N ARG A 27 8.32 -13.00 -0.20
CA ARG A 27 7.48 -12.73 -1.37
C ARG A 27 6.54 -11.58 -1.15
N ALA A 28 5.92 -11.52 0.03
CA ALA A 28 5.03 -10.41 0.38
C ALA A 28 5.78 -9.08 0.38
N ARG A 29 6.98 -9.06 0.95
CA ARG A 29 7.79 -7.86 1.01
C ARG A 29 8.24 -7.40 -0.37
N ALA A 30 8.63 -8.33 -1.25
CA ALA A 30 8.98 -8.00 -2.62
C ALA A 30 7.80 -7.38 -3.37
N PHE A 31 6.61 -7.93 -3.19
CA PHE A 31 5.40 -7.39 -3.78
C PHE A 31 5.06 -6.00 -3.21
N PHE A 32 5.16 -5.85 -1.89
CA PHE A 32 4.93 -4.56 -1.21
C PHE A 32 5.86 -3.47 -1.76
N GLU A 33 7.16 -3.78 -1.90
CA GLU A 33 8.12 -2.80 -2.41
C GLU A 33 7.86 -2.46 -3.88
N THR A 34 7.43 -3.43 -4.67
CA THR A 34 7.07 -3.21 -6.09
C THR A 34 5.84 -2.31 -6.19
N GLU A 35 4.81 -2.56 -5.38
CA GLU A 35 3.60 -1.74 -5.36
C GLU A 35 3.93 -0.31 -4.93
N LYS A 36 4.74 -0.16 -3.89
CA LYS A 36 5.16 1.15 -3.40
C LYS A 36 5.88 1.93 -4.51
N ARG A 37 6.80 1.28 -5.21
CA ARG A 37 7.55 1.91 -6.30
C ARG A 37 6.64 2.33 -7.45
N THR A 38 5.66 1.51 -7.78
CA THR A 38 4.69 1.80 -8.83
C THR A 38 3.88 3.06 -8.47
N TYR A 39 3.39 3.15 -7.23
CA TYR A 39 2.64 4.34 -6.82
C TYR A 39 3.50 5.59 -6.81
N ILE A 40 4.74 5.50 -6.37
CA ILE A 40 5.64 6.65 -6.33
C ILE A 40 5.97 7.12 -7.75
N ASN A 41 6.30 6.20 -8.65
CA ASN A 41 6.82 6.54 -9.98
C ASN A 41 5.72 6.73 -11.03
N ASP A 42 4.77 5.81 -11.09
CA ASP A 42 3.79 5.78 -12.17
C ASP A 42 2.50 6.51 -11.81
N PHE A 43 2.09 6.45 -10.57
CA PHE A 43 0.89 7.11 -10.09
C PHE A 43 1.15 8.56 -9.65
N GLY A 44 2.40 8.91 -9.42
CA GLY A 44 2.79 10.28 -9.09
C GLY A 44 2.77 10.64 -7.61
N CYS A 45 2.69 9.66 -6.73
CA CYS A 45 2.69 9.92 -5.28
C CYS A 45 3.94 10.66 -4.79
N GLY A 46 5.02 10.63 -5.55
CA GLY A 46 6.24 11.36 -5.21
C GLY A 46 6.19 12.85 -5.54
N ASN A 47 5.21 13.31 -6.31
CA ASN A 47 5.21 14.65 -6.88
C ASN A 47 4.07 15.57 -6.43
N ASN A 48 2.91 15.02 -6.10
CA ASN A 48 1.69 15.81 -5.93
C ASN A 48 1.01 15.60 -4.59
N GLY A 49 1.78 15.54 -3.52
CA GLY A 49 1.19 15.32 -2.21
C GLY A 49 2.26 15.06 -1.16
N VAL A 50 1.83 14.51 -0.05
CA VAL A 50 2.70 14.25 1.09
C VAL A 50 2.76 12.75 1.36
N ILE A 51 3.97 12.21 1.41
CA ILE A 51 4.20 10.85 1.89
C ILE A 51 4.28 10.94 3.42
N GLU A 52 3.26 10.46 4.11
CA GLU A 52 3.17 10.56 5.56
C GLU A 52 3.85 9.39 6.26
N ASP A 53 3.78 8.19 5.67
CA ASP A 53 4.47 7.00 6.17
C ASP A 53 5.16 6.30 5.01
N ASN A 54 6.39 5.89 5.22
CA ASN A 54 7.16 5.15 4.23
C ASN A 54 8.20 4.29 4.93
N ASN A 55 7.80 3.11 5.33
CA ASN A 55 8.67 2.15 6.02
C ASN A 55 8.50 0.76 5.41
N ASP A 56 8.96 -0.28 6.10
CA ASP A 56 9.00 -1.64 5.55
C ASP A 56 7.66 -2.38 5.61
N HIS A 57 6.64 -1.77 6.19
CA HIS A 57 5.29 -2.40 6.29
C HIS A 57 4.15 -1.46 6.01
N LEU A 58 4.38 -0.15 5.86
CA LEU A 58 3.34 0.84 5.61
C LEU A 58 3.84 1.96 4.71
N PHE A 59 3.06 2.22 3.68
CA PHE A 59 3.20 3.41 2.84
C PHE A 59 1.86 4.14 2.85
N TYR A 60 1.87 5.40 3.24
CA TYR A 60 0.66 6.23 3.27
C TYR A 60 0.95 7.58 2.63
N TRP A 61 0.15 7.91 1.63
CA TRP A 61 0.26 9.15 0.86
C TRP A 61 -1.08 9.85 0.82
N THR A 62 -1.06 11.18 0.95
CA THR A 62 -2.24 12.02 0.78
C THR A 62 -1.96 13.07 -0.28
N SER A 63 -2.97 13.38 -1.10
CA SER A 63 -2.85 14.42 -2.11
C SER A 63 -2.77 15.80 -1.47
N GLU A 64 -2.22 16.75 -2.21
CA GLU A 64 -2.21 18.14 -1.77
C GLU A 64 -3.63 18.68 -1.69
N GLU A 65 -3.83 19.61 -0.76
CA GLU A 65 -5.09 20.32 -0.60
C GLU A 65 -5.44 21.06 -1.91
N GLY A 66 -6.63 20.79 -2.44
CA GLY A 66 -7.06 21.32 -3.73
C GLY A 66 -6.96 20.32 -4.88
N PHE A 67 -6.22 19.22 -4.71
CA PHE A 67 -6.28 18.07 -5.60
C PHE A 67 -7.26 17.05 -5.00
N ASN A 68 -8.24 16.63 -5.73
CA ASN A 68 -9.27 15.64 -5.38
C ASN A 68 -8.88 14.71 -4.24
N ASP A 69 -9.17 15.00 -3.01
CA ASP A 69 -8.90 14.24 -1.78
C ASP A 69 -8.51 12.76 -2.00
N GLN A 70 -7.37 12.54 -2.65
CA GLN A 70 -6.88 11.20 -2.95
C GLN A 70 -5.95 10.70 -1.85
N THR A 71 -6.08 9.44 -1.52
CA THR A 71 -5.14 8.77 -0.61
C THR A 71 -4.71 7.44 -1.22
N VAL A 72 -3.50 7.04 -0.90
CA VAL A 72 -2.98 5.70 -1.22
C VAL A 72 -2.38 5.13 0.05
N GLU A 73 -2.81 3.92 0.41
CA GLU A 73 -2.26 3.21 1.55
C GLU A 73 -1.89 1.79 1.13
N ILE A 74 -0.65 1.40 1.41
CA ILE A 74 -0.19 0.03 1.16
C ILE A 74 0.32 -0.50 2.49
N GLU A 75 -0.21 -1.65 2.92
CA GLU A 75 0.16 -2.25 4.20
C GLU A 75 0.57 -3.70 4.01
N LEU A 76 1.69 -4.07 4.63
CA LEU A 76 2.15 -5.45 4.74
C LEU A 76 1.81 -5.94 6.14
N ARG A 77 1.03 -7.01 6.23
CA ARG A 77 0.54 -7.53 7.51
C ARG A 77 0.73 -9.05 7.58
N ALA A 78 1.20 -9.52 8.73
CA ALA A 78 1.24 -10.95 9.03
C ALA A 78 -0.09 -11.35 9.67
N VAL A 79 -0.69 -12.44 9.19
CA VAL A 79 -1.98 -12.92 9.67
C VAL A 79 -1.84 -14.38 10.07
N THR A 80 -2.25 -14.70 11.28
CA THR A 80 -2.29 -16.09 11.74
C THR A 80 -3.61 -16.71 11.33
N VAL A 81 -3.52 -17.81 10.61
CA VAL A 81 -4.70 -18.55 10.16
C VAL A 81 -5.00 -19.66 11.17
N LEU A 82 -6.19 -19.62 11.72
CA LEU A 82 -6.67 -20.69 12.61
C LEU A 82 -7.09 -21.89 11.78
N GLN A 83 -6.67 -23.05 12.22
CA GLN A 83 -7.00 -24.31 11.57
C GLN A 83 -8.10 -25.04 12.33
#